data_95e9fd5e281d3180129c8c07f7348cb0
#
_entry.id   95e9fd5e281d3180129c8c07f7348cb0
#
_cell.length_a   1.000
_cell.length_b   1.000
_cell.length_c   1.000
_cell.angle_alpha   90.00
_cell.angle_beta   90.00
_cell.angle_gamma   90.00
#
_symmetry.space_group_name_H-M   'P 1'
#
loop_
_entity.id
_entity.type
_entity.pdbx_description
1 polymer ?
#
loop_
_entity_poly.entity_id
_entity_poly.type
_entity_poly.pdbx_seq_one_letter_code
_entity_poly.pdbx_strand_id
1 'polypeptide(L)'
;AFSGDLVDNHEHGIFICAGCGLPLFSSETKFESGTGWPSFWKPLAEDCIADKTDSSYGMDRQEVECARCGGHQGHVFSDGPPPTGLRYCINSVSLNFVRQ
;
A
#
# COMPACT_ATOMS: atom_id res chain seq x y z
N ALA A 1 7.14 -3.29 10.91
CA ALA A 1 5.83 -2.78 11.35
C ALA A 1 6.05 -1.77 12.47
N PHE A 2 5.20 -0.75 12.55
CA PHE A 2 5.25 0.33 13.55
C PHE A 2 6.53 1.19 13.50
N SER A 3 7.38 1.00 12.51
CA SER A 3 8.64 1.76 12.42
C SER A 3 8.57 2.94 11.45
N GLY A 4 7.47 3.09 10.71
CA GLY A 4 7.29 4.19 9.76
C GLY A 4 6.30 5.23 10.28
N ASP A 5 6.41 6.46 9.77
CA ASP A 5 5.58 7.57 10.21
C ASP A 5 4.16 7.53 9.62
N LEU A 6 3.95 6.78 8.54
CA LEU A 6 2.69 6.87 7.79
C LEU A 6 1.59 5.97 8.32
N VAL A 7 1.89 5.04 9.24
CA VAL A 7 0.88 4.15 9.80
C VAL A 7 -0.20 4.95 10.55
N ASP A 8 0.19 5.99 11.27
CA ASP A 8 -0.71 6.83 12.05
C ASP A 8 -1.08 8.14 11.36
N ASN A 9 -0.76 8.28 10.07
CA ASN A 9 -1.09 9.48 9.33
C ASN A 9 -2.56 9.49 8.96
N HIS A 10 -3.31 10.49 9.44
CA HIS A 10 -4.74 10.68 9.19
C HIS A 10 -5.03 11.94 8.38
N GLU A 11 -4.02 12.60 7.85
CA GLU A 11 -4.21 13.80 7.04
C GLU A 11 -4.73 13.46 5.65
N HIS A 12 -5.44 14.39 5.04
CA HIS A 12 -5.92 14.26 3.66
C HIS A 12 -4.76 14.44 2.68
N GLY A 13 -4.63 13.52 1.77
CA GLY A 13 -3.58 13.61 0.77
C GLY A 13 -3.39 12.33 -0.02
N ILE A 14 -2.28 12.29 -0.75
CA ILE A 14 -1.94 11.22 -1.67
C ILE A 14 -0.63 10.60 -1.23
N PHE A 15 -0.57 9.28 -1.27
CA PHE A 15 0.65 8.52 -0.99
C PHE A 15 1.30 8.17 -2.32
N ILE A 16 2.52 8.63 -2.53
CA ILE A 16 3.25 8.46 -3.79
C ILE A 16 4.41 7.50 -3.59
N CYS A 17 4.86 6.87 -4.68
CA CYS A 17 6.02 6.00 -4.65
C CYS A 17 7.27 6.79 -4.26
N ALA A 18 7.98 6.34 -3.22
CA ALA A 18 9.20 7.02 -2.77
C ALA A 18 10.31 6.98 -3.82
N GLY A 19 10.28 5.98 -4.71
CA GLY A 19 11.30 5.82 -5.74
C GLY A 19 11.08 6.71 -6.96
N CYS A 20 9.84 6.85 -7.45
CA CYS A 20 9.59 7.56 -8.71
C CYS A 20 8.50 8.62 -8.65
N GLY A 21 7.80 8.76 -7.52
CA GLY A 21 6.78 9.79 -7.34
C GLY A 21 5.41 9.48 -7.95
N LEU A 22 5.21 8.27 -8.48
CA LEU A 22 3.89 7.91 -9.01
C LEU A 22 2.86 7.89 -7.89
N PRO A 23 1.70 8.57 -8.03
CA PRO A 23 0.63 8.46 -7.03
C PRO A 23 0.06 7.05 -6.98
N LEU A 24 -0.01 6.48 -5.78
CA LEU A 24 -0.39 5.07 -5.61
C LEU A 24 -1.66 4.90 -4.77
N PHE A 25 -1.82 5.65 -3.70
CA PHE A 25 -2.96 5.49 -2.77
C PHE A 25 -3.46 6.84 -2.29
N SER A 26 -4.75 6.88 -1.94
CA SER A 26 -5.38 8.07 -1.36
C SER A 26 -5.64 7.84 0.13
N SER A 27 -5.58 8.91 0.91
CA SER A 27 -5.98 8.89 2.31
C SER A 27 -7.44 8.44 2.49
N GLU A 28 -8.28 8.61 1.47
CA GLU A 28 -9.68 8.21 1.54
C GLU A 28 -9.88 6.70 1.64
N THR A 29 -8.91 5.91 1.18
CA THR A 29 -8.99 4.44 1.25
C THR A 29 -8.10 3.85 2.34
N LYS A 30 -7.42 4.69 3.11
CA LYS A 30 -6.59 4.25 4.23
C LYS A 30 -7.46 3.84 5.40
N PHE A 31 -7.11 2.73 6.06
CA PHE A 31 -7.85 2.26 7.24
C PHE A 31 -6.91 1.67 8.28
N GLU A 32 -7.41 1.54 9.51
CA GLU A 32 -6.66 0.95 10.61
C GLU A 32 -6.79 -0.58 10.56
N SER A 33 -5.70 -1.26 10.22
CA SER A 33 -5.70 -2.72 10.11
C SER A 33 -5.18 -3.41 11.38
N GLY A 34 -4.55 -2.67 12.27
CA GLY A 34 -3.94 -3.22 13.47
C GLY A 34 -2.62 -3.94 13.23
N THR A 35 -2.08 -3.88 11.99
CA THR A 35 -0.87 -4.61 11.62
C THR A 35 0.42 -3.83 11.87
N GLY A 36 0.32 -2.53 12.14
CA GLY A 36 1.48 -1.64 12.24
C GLY A 36 2.04 -1.20 10.90
N TRP A 37 1.30 -1.46 9.81
CA TRP A 37 1.65 -1.03 8.45
C TRP A 37 0.55 -0.13 7.92
N PRO A 38 0.88 0.91 7.11
CA PRO A 38 -0.15 1.66 6.39
C PRO A 38 -0.97 0.72 5.54
N SER A 39 -2.28 0.80 5.65
CA SER A 39 -3.19 -0.13 4.96
C SER A 39 -4.24 0.62 4.18
N PHE A 40 -4.54 0.12 2.98
CA PHE A 40 -5.50 0.73 2.06
C PHE A 40 -6.38 -0.38 1.49
N TRP A 41 -7.64 -0.06 1.15
CA TRP A 41 -8.53 -1.07 0.59
C TRP A 41 -8.62 -1.02 -0.94
N LYS A 42 -8.01 -0.01 -1.58
CA LYS A 42 -7.79 -0.02 -3.04
C LYS A 42 -6.69 0.97 -3.42
N PRO A 43 -6.04 0.80 -4.59
CA PRO A 43 -5.12 1.81 -5.12
C PRO A 43 -5.88 2.97 -5.75
N LEU A 44 -5.19 4.07 -6.07
CA LEU A 44 -5.77 5.22 -6.77
C LEU A 44 -6.31 4.83 -8.15
N ALA A 45 -5.59 3.97 -8.85
CA ALA A 45 -5.97 3.45 -10.15
C ALA A 45 -5.48 2.01 -10.26
N GLU A 46 -6.16 1.19 -11.05
CA GLU A 46 -5.80 -0.22 -11.18
C GLU A 46 -4.44 -0.40 -11.85
N ASP A 47 -4.02 0.55 -12.67
CA ASP A 47 -2.78 0.46 -13.43
C ASP A 47 -1.59 1.13 -12.75
N CYS A 48 -1.74 1.67 -11.54
CA CYS A 48 -0.59 2.29 -10.85
C CYS A 48 0.22 1.28 -10.04
N ILE A 49 -0.30 0.09 -9.80
CA ILE A 49 0.41 -0.98 -9.11
C ILE A 49 0.40 -2.25 -9.96
N ALA A 50 1.37 -3.11 -9.72
CA ALA A 50 1.46 -4.43 -10.32
C ALA A 50 1.52 -5.48 -9.22
N ASP A 51 0.77 -6.57 -9.38
CA ASP A 51 0.76 -7.68 -8.45
C ASP A 51 1.66 -8.79 -8.96
N LYS A 52 2.33 -9.47 -8.02
CA LYS A 52 3.26 -10.54 -8.34
C LYS A 52 3.17 -11.59 -7.25
N THR A 53 3.09 -12.86 -7.62
CA THR A 53 3.05 -13.93 -6.64
C THR A 53 4.41 -14.05 -5.94
N ASP A 54 4.39 -14.02 -4.60
CA ASP A 54 5.55 -14.19 -3.75
C ASP A 54 5.37 -15.50 -2.97
N SER A 55 6.18 -16.50 -3.30
CA SER A 55 6.11 -17.82 -2.66
C SER A 55 7.21 -18.02 -1.63
N SER A 56 7.80 -16.93 -1.13
CA SER A 56 8.84 -16.98 -0.10
C SER A 56 8.36 -17.67 1.17
N TYR A 57 9.26 -18.43 1.78
CA TYR A 57 9.00 -19.09 3.07
C TYR A 57 7.81 -20.06 3.04
N GLY A 58 7.52 -20.64 1.87
CA GLY A 58 6.42 -21.60 1.74
C GLY A 58 5.03 -20.98 1.84
N MET A 59 4.93 -19.67 1.77
CA MET A 59 3.66 -18.94 1.81
C MET A 59 3.40 -18.28 0.48
N ASP A 60 2.20 -18.48 -0.07
CA ASP A 60 1.79 -17.79 -1.30
C ASP A 60 1.17 -16.46 -0.93
N ARG A 61 1.84 -15.37 -1.30
CA ARG A 61 1.36 -14.00 -1.08
C ARG A 61 1.42 -13.22 -2.37
N GLN A 62 0.59 -12.20 -2.49
CA GLN A 62 0.63 -11.30 -3.63
C GLN A 62 1.44 -10.06 -3.25
N GLU A 63 2.60 -9.93 -3.87
CA GLU A 63 3.43 -8.75 -3.72
C GLU A 63 2.88 -7.62 -4.57
N VAL A 64 2.95 -6.39 -4.04
CA VAL A 64 2.54 -5.18 -4.75
C VAL A 64 3.76 -4.35 -5.07
N GLU A 65 3.91 -3.97 -6.33
CA GLU A 65 5.01 -3.15 -6.83
C GLU A 65 4.47 -1.89 -7.49
N CYS A 66 5.28 -0.84 -7.52
CA CYS A 66 4.96 0.33 -8.33
C CYS A 66 4.99 -0.07 -9.81
N ALA A 67 3.92 0.21 -10.55
CA ALA A 67 3.82 -0.18 -11.95
C ALA A 67 4.82 0.56 -12.84
N ARG A 68 5.28 1.74 -12.40
CA ARG A 68 6.21 2.54 -13.19
C ARG A 68 7.67 2.14 -12.99
N CYS A 69 8.13 2.03 -11.74
CA CYS A 69 9.54 1.78 -11.46
C CYS A 69 9.84 0.35 -11.00
N GLY A 70 8.81 -0.44 -10.72
CA GLY A 70 8.97 -1.81 -10.22
C GLY A 70 9.38 -1.90 -8.76
N GLY A 71 9.43 -0.78 -8.03
CA GLY A 71 9.82 -0.78 -6.63
C GLY A 71 8.82 -1.54 -5.76
N HIS A 72 9.35 -2.36 -4.84
CA HIS A 72 8.52 -3.12 -3.89
C HIS A 72 7.75 -2.17 -2.98
N GLN A 73 6.43 -2.36 -2.88
CA GLN A 73 5.57 -1.55 -2.04
C GLN A 73 5.08 -2.32 -0.82
N GLY A 74 4.72 -3.56 -0.97
CA GLY A 74 4.18 -4.38 0.10
C GLY A 74 3.46 -5.59 -0.44
N HIS A 75 2.36 -5.95 0.19
CA HIS A 75 1.56 -7.12 -0.19
C HIS A 75 0.07 -6.79 -0.11
N VAL A 76 -0.74 -7.55 -0.86
CA VAL A 76 -2.20 -7.44 -0.79
C VAL A 76 -2.78 -8.76 -0.28
N PHE A 77 -3.76 -8.66 0.61
CA PHE A 77 -4.46 -9.78 1.23
C PHE A 77 -5.96 -9.66 1.01
N SER A 78 -6.68 -10.77 1.16
CA SER A 78 -8.12 -10.82 0.93
C SER A 78 -8.96 -10.62 2.19
N ASP A 79 -8.36 -10.19 3.29
CA ASP A 79 -9.02 -9.98 4.59
C ASP A 79 -9.22 -8.50 4.91
N GLY A 80 -9.55 -7.71 3.91
CA GLY A 80 -9.79 -6.28 4.05
C GLY A 80 -11.26 -5.91 4.20
N PRO A 81 -11.54 -4.61 4.38
CA PRO A 81 -12.90 -4.12 4.57
C PRO A 81 -13.67 -4.04 3.23
N PRO A 82 -15.01 -3.96 3.30
CA PRO A 82 -15.76 -3.63 2.10
C PRO A 82 -15.39 -2.20 1.64
N PRO A 83 -15.56 -1.85 0.35
CA PRO A 83 -16.26 -2.64 -0.66
C PRO A 83 -15.38 -3.66 -1.39
N THR A 84 -14.05 -3.56 -1.33
CA THR A 84 -13.20 -4.48 -2.10
C THR A 84 -12.91 -5.80 -1.40
N GLY A 85 -12.94 -5.82 -0.08
CA GLY A 85 -12.48 -6.97 0.70
C GLY A 85 -10.97 -7.15 0.68
N LEU A 86 -10.22 -6.16 0.17
CA LEU A 86 -8.77 -6.24 0.02
C LEU A 86 -8.05 -5.37 1.07
N ARG A 87 -6.89 -5.84 1.50
CA ARG A 87 -6.02 -5.11 2.39
C ARG A 87 -4.66 -4.99 1.73
N TYR A 88 -4.35 -3.79 1.22
CA TYR A 88 -3.03 -3.45 0.70
C TYR A 88 -2.17 -2.98 1.86
N CYS A 89 -1.25 -3.83 2.29
CA CYS A 89 -0.38 -3.58 3.43
C CYS A 89 0.96 -3.09 2.88
N ILE A 90 1.24 -1.80 3.04
CA ILE A 90 2.34 -1.13 2.32
C ILE A 90 3.42 -0.68 3.31
N ASN A 91 4.68 -0.77 2.91
CA ASN A 91 5.80 -0.26 3.71
C ASN A 91 5.81 1.26 3.73
N SER A 92 5.89 1.85 4.93
CA SER A 92 5.99 3.31 5.06
C SER A 92 7.19 3.87 4.31
N VAL A 93 8.32 3.16 4.32
CA VAL A 93 9.55 3.62 3.66
C VAL A 93 9.44 3.60 2.14
N SER A 94 8.44 2.89 1.59
CA SER A 94 8.21 2.84 0.15
C SER A 94 7.32 3.98 -0.35
N LEU A 95 6.79 4.80 0.54
CA LEU A 95 5.84 5.87 0.24
C LEU A 95 6.33 7.21 0.76
N ASN A 96 5.95 8.27 0.05
CA ASN A 96 5.97 9.63 0.56
C ASN A 96 4.53 10.15 0.57
N PHE A 97 4.22 11.02 1.51
CA PHE A 97 2.89 11.59 1.64
C PHE A 97 2.88 13.03 1.12
N VAL A 98 1.91 13.34 0.27
CA VAL A 98 1.71 14.71 -0.26
C VAL A 98 0.37 15.20 0.25
N ARG A 99 0.41 16.17 1.15
CA ARG A 99 -0.79 16.77 1.74
C ARG A 99 -1.59 17.52 0.68
N GLN A 100 -2.89 17.41 0.77
CA GLN A 100 -3.82 18.13 -0.09
C GLN A 100 -4.77 19.03 0.70
#